data_c425aed07531c2e1c4e4860e106113f0
#
_entry.id   c425aed07531c2e1c4e4860e106113f0
#
_cell.length_a   1.000
_cell.length_b   1.000
_cell.length_c   1.000
_cell.angle_alpha   90.00
_cell.angle_beta   90.00
_cell.angle_gamma   90.00
#
_symmetry.space_group_name_H-M   'P 1'
#
loop_
_entity.id
_entity.type
_entity.pdbx_description
1 polymer ?
#
loop_
_entity_poly.entity_id
_entity_poly.type
_entity_poly.pdbx_seq_one_letter_code
_entity_poly.pdbx_strand_id
1 'polypeptide(L)'
;SYHAPYAGHDGIQLAVGQVFKKGEDFLFPYYRDMLTVLSAGMTPEEIILNGISKATDLTGGGRHMSNHFAKTEWNIENISSATGTHDLHAAGVGRAMVYYGHKGVAITSHGESATSEGFVYEAINGASTERLPVIFVIQDNGYGISVPKEDQTANRKVADNFSGFKNLKIIHCNGKDVFDS
;
A
#
# COMPACT_ATOMS: atom_id res chain seq x y z
N SER A 1 7.98 12.79 15.97
CA SER A 1 7.42 12.21 14.74
C SER A 1 8.15 10.92 14.40
N TYR A 2 7.43 9.97 13.82
CA TYR A 2 7.99 8.72 13.33
C TYR A 2 8.56 8.94 11.91
N HIS A 3 9.79 8.52 11.68
CA HIS A 3 10.43 8.61 10.38
C HIS A 3 10.62 7.22 9.79
N ALA A 4 10.01 6.97 8.64
CA ALA A 4 10.17 5.75 7.87
C ALA A 4 10.76 6.09 6.50
N PRO A 5 12.07 5.96 6.31
CA PRO A 5 12.69 6.23 5.03
C PRO A 5 12.19 5.25 3.96
N TYR A 6 11.99 5.75 2.75
CA TYR A 6 11.59 4.95 1.59
C TYR A 6 12.79 4.58 0.69
N ALA A 7 13.99 4.98 1.06
CA ALA A 7 15.21 4.71 0.31
C ALA A 7 15.31 3.22 -0.07
N GLY A 8 15.51 2.95 -1.36
CA GLY A 8 15.50 1.60 -1.92
C GLY A 8 14.17 1.11 -2.47
N HIS A 9 13.08 1.90 -2.29
CA HIS A 9 11.76 1.66 -2.88
C HIS A 9 11.32 2.81 -3.80
N ASP A 10 12.26 3.67 -4.18
CA ASP A 10 12.00 4.91 -4.93
C ASP A 10 11.32 4.63 -6.28
N GLY A 11 11.78 3.62 -7.00
CA GLY A 11 11.25 3.26 -8.31
C GLY A 11 9.79 2.83 -8.24
N ILE A 12 9.47 1.85 -7.40
CA ILE A 12 8.10 1.35 -7.30
C ILE A 12 7.14 2.42 -6.76
N GLN A 13 7.57 3.24 -5.81
CA GLN A 13 6.72 4.31 -5.29
C GLN A 13 6.45 5.39 -6.33
N LEU A 14 7.45 5.78 -7.12
CA LEU A 14 7.26 6.69 -8.24
C LEU A 14 6.31 6.08 -9.28
N ALA A 15 6.53 4.82 -9.68
CA ALA A 15 5.71 4.13 -10.67
C ALA A 15 4.24 4.08 -10.23
N VAL A 16 3.95 3.63 -9.01
CA VAL A 16 2.59 3.56 -8.46
C VAL A 16 1.92 4.93 -8.46
N GLY A 17 2.61 5.97 -7.97
CA GLY A 17 2.04 7.32 -7.93
C GLY A 17 1.77 7.92 -9.32
N GLN A 18 2.58 7.57 -10.34
CA GLN A 18 2.41 8.05 -11.72
C GLN A 18 1.26 7.35 -12.45
N VAL A 19 1.02 6.07 -12.19
CA VAL A 19 -0.06 5.32 -12.85
C VAL A 19 -1.40 5.47 -12.15
N PHE A 20 -1.40 5.89 -10.88
CA PHE A 20 -2.60 6.09 -10.08
C PHE A 20 -3.52 7.16 -10.69
N LYS A 21 -4.76 6.79 -10.96
CA LYS A 21 -5.78 7.68 -11.54
C LYS A 21 -6.70 8.22 -10.45
N LYS A 22 -6.48 9.48 -10.08
CA LYS A 22 -7.28 10.19 -9.08
C LYS A 22 -8.77 10.11 -9.37
N GLY A 23 -9.56 9.74 -8.38
CA GLY A 23 -11.02 9.65 -8.49
C GLY A 23 -11.54 8.42 -9.28
N GLU A 24 -10.65 7.67 -9.96
CA GLU A 24 -10.97 6.41 -10.63
C GLU A 24 -10.44 5.21 -9.82
N ASP A 25 -9.16 5.24 -9.48
CA ASP A 25 -8.53 4.22 -8.64
C ASP A 25 -8.70 4.55 -7.16
N PHE A 26 -8.47 3.55 -6.30
CA PHE A 26 -8.37 3.72 -4.86
C PHE A 26 -6.96 3.35 -4.40
N LEU A 27 -6.35 4.18 -3.57
CA LEU A 27 -5.00 3.98 -3.04
C LEU A 27 -5.05 3.86 -1.51
N PHE A 28 -4.45 2.78 -0.99
CA PHE A 28 -4.28 2.52 0.43
C PHE A 28 -2.79 2.56 0.76
N PRO A 29 -2.21 3.76 0.90
CA PRO A 29 -0.77 3.92 1.08
C PRO A 29 -0.37 3.63 2.52
N TYR A 30 0.70 2.86 2.72
CA TYR A 30 1.20 2.66 4.06
C TYR A 30 2.22 3.75 4.45
N TYR A 31 2.66 3.76 5.70
CA TYR A 31 3.45 4.87 6.27
C TYR A 31 4.77 5.17 5.55
N ARG A 32 5.30 4.23 4.76
CA ARG A 32 6.52 4.41 3.97
C ARG A 32 6.27 5.04 2.61
N ASP A 33 5.03 5.12 2.15
CA ASP A 33 4.64 5.53 0.79
C ASP A 33 4.64 7.04 0.54
N MET A 34 5.51 7.78 1.23
CA MET A 34 5.59 9.23 1.05
C MET A 34 5.84 9.60 -0.41
N LEU A 35 6.75 8.89 -1.09
CA LEU A 35 7.05 9.19 -2.49
C LEU A 35 5.90 8.81 -3.42
N THR A 36 5.14 7.76 -3.11
CA THR A 36 3.92 7.40 -3.85
C THR A 36 2.91 8.54 -3.85
N VAL A 37 2.59 9.08 -2.67
CA VAL A 37 1.58 10.14 -2.57
C VAL A 37 2.09 11.49 -3.10
N LEU A 38 3.40 11.78 -3.00
CA LEU A 38 4.03 12.92 -3.65
C LEU A 38 3.96 12.79 -5.18
N SER A 39 4.29 11.61 -5.71
CA SER A 39 4.23 11.31 -7.14
C SER A 39 2.80 11.37 -7.66
N ALA A 40 1.82 10.96 -6.87
CA ALA A 40 0.40 11.16 -7.14
C ALA A 40 -0.02 12.64 -7.09
N GLY A 41 0.81 13.53 -6.56
CA GLY A 41 0.62 14.98 -6.57
C GLY A 41 0.18 15.60 -5.25
N MET A 42 0.23 14.88 -4.12
CA MET A 42 0.15 15.53 -2.82
C MET A 42 1.33 16.48 -2.64
N THR A 43 1.10 17.61 -1.99
CA THR A 43 2.14 18.60 -1.79
C THR A 43 3.00 18.30 -0.56
N PRO A 44 4.27 18.75 -0.53
CA PRO A 44 5.09 18.65 0.67
C PRO A 44 4.45 19.33 1.89
N GLU A 45 3.69 20.42 1.68
CA GLU A 45 2.97 21.10 2.76
C GLU A 45 1.91 20.17 3.39
N GLU A 46 1.09 19.49 2.59
CA GLU A 46 0.07 18.55 3.08
C GLU A 46 0.71 17.44 3.94
N ILE A 47 1.87 16.94 3.52
CA ILE A 47 2.62 15.91 4.26
C ILE A 47 3.18 16.46 5.56
N ILE A 48 3.75 17.68 5.56
CA ILE A 48 4.29 18.33 6.75
C ILE A 48 3.18 18.60 7.77
N LEU A 49 2.00 19.06 7.33
CA LEU A 49 0.85 19.31 8.19
C LEU A 49 0.43 18.04 8.95
N ASN A 50 0.42 16.89 8.26
CA ASN A 50 0.22 15.59 8.90
C ASN A 50 1.34 15.26 9.91
N GLY A 51 2.60 15.43 9.50
CA GLY A 51 3.78 15.13 10.33
C GLY A 51 3.86 15.92 11.63
N ILE A 52 3.32 17.15 11.67
CA ILE A 52 3.30 18.04 12.83
C ILE A 52 1.92 18.14 13.50
N SER A 53 0.99 17.26 13.11
CA SER A 53 -0.36 17.12 13.71
C SER A 53 -1.17 18.41 13.74
N LYS A 54 -1.20 19.15 12.63
CA LYS A 54 -1.99 20.38 12.51
C LYS A 54 -3.48 20.07 12.30
N ALA A 55 -4.35 20.94 12.82
CA ALA A 55 -5.80 20.84 12.61
C ALA A 55 -6.21 20.95 11.13
N THR A 56 -5.34 21.53 10.29
CA THR A 56 -5.52 21.66 8.84
C THR A 56 -4.95 20.46 8.05
N ASP A 57 -4.44 19.44 8.74
CA ASP A 57 -4.04 18.19 8.10
C ASP A 57 -5.23 17.49 7.43
N LEU A 58 -5.11 17.24 6.14
CA LEU A 58 -6.19 16.62 5.32
C LEU A 58 -6.48 15.17 5.71
N THR A 59 -5.47 14.48 6.23
CA THR A 59 -5.57 13.05 6.58
C THR A 59 -6.43 12.81 7.80
N GLY A 60 -6.23 13.58 8.86
CA GLY A 60 -6.90 13.29 10.13
C GLY A 60 -7.17 14.52 10.99
N GLY A 61 -6.94 15.74 10.49
CA GLY A 61 -7.08 16.97 11.29
C GLY A 61 -6.18 16.95 12.53
N GLY A 62 -4.95 16.44 12.38
CA GLY A 62 -3.98 16.33 13.45
C GLY A 62 -4.23 15.20 14.47
N ARG A 63 -5.19 14.32 14.22
CA ARG A 63 -5.56 13.21 15.13
C ARG A 63 -4.91 11.87 14.79
N HIS A 64 -4.31 11.77 13.61
CA HIS A 64 -3.65 10.56 13.13
C HIS A 64 -2.14 10.60 13.36
N MET A 65 -1.49 9.43 13.38
CA MET A 65 -0.04 9.35 13.36
C MET A 65 0.53 9.96 12.08
N SER A 66 1.75 10.49 12.15
CA SER A 66 2.47 10.97 10.98
C SER A 66 2.66 9.86 9.94
N ASN A 67 2.73 10.24 8.68
CA ASN A 67 2.88 9.34 7.52
C ASN A 67 1.68 8.39 7.28
N HIS A 68 0.51 8.76 7.77
CA HIS A 68 -0.74 8.10 7.38
C HIS A 68 -1.47 9.05 6.44
N PHE A 69 -1.25 8.85 5.15
CA PHE A 69 -1.70 9.77 4.11
C PHE A 69 -3.12 9.48 3.69
N ALA A 70 -3.93 10.53 3.50
CA ALA A 70 -5.25 10.42 2.90
C ALA A 70 -5.61 11.71 2.16
N LYS A 71 -6.37 11.57 1.08
CA LYS A 71 -6.96 12.66 0.33
C LYS A 71 -8.23 12.16 -0.35
N THR A 72 -9.35 12.32 0.33
CA THR A 72 -10.65 11.72 -0.03
C THR A 72 -11.09 12.09 -1.45
N GLU A 73 -10.84 13.31 -1.88
CA GLU A 73 -11.23 13.77 -3.23
C GLU A 73 -10.49 13.01 -4.36
N TRP A 74 -9.41 12.31 -4.02
CA TRP A 74 -8.61 11.52 -4.95
C TRP A 74 -8.73 10.02 -4.72
N ASN A 75 -9.57 9.58 -3.77
CA ASN A 75 -9.65 8.20 -3.31
C ASN A 75 -8.30 7.68 -2.73
N ILE A 76 -7.53 8.56 -2.09
CA ILE A 76 -6.42 8.14 -1.25
C ILE A 76 -6.99 7.94 0.15
N GLU A 77 -7.05 6.67 0.56
CA GLU A 77 -7.78 6.24 1.74
C GLU A 77 -6.89 6.22 2.98
N ASN A 78 -7.47 6.63 4.09
CA ASN A 78 -6.79 6.54 5.37
C ASN A 78 -6.67 5.09 5.83
N ILE A 79 -5.50 4.72 6.32
CA ILE A 79 -5.24 3.36 6.80
C ILE A 79 -5.10 3.32 8.32
N SER A 80 -5.32 2.16 8.92
CA SER A 80 -4.99 1.88 10.30
C SER A 80 -3.49 1.66 10.48
N SER A 81 -2.96 1.96 11.67
CA SER A 81 -1.59 1.61 12.06
C SER A 81 -1.41 0.11 12.34
N ALA A 82 -2.50 -0.65 12.48
CA ALA A 82 -2.44 -2.10 12.59
C ALA A 82 -2.01 -2.70 11.24
N THR A 83 -0.85 -3.33 11.24
CA THR A 83 -0.14 -3.78 10.04
C THR A 83 -0.98 -4.73 9.19
N GLY A 84 -1.09 -4.47 7.89
CA GLY A 84 -1.80 -5.33 6.93
C GLY A 84 -3.33 -5.25 6.92
N THR A 85 -3.97 -4.56 7.88
CA THR A 85 -5.45 -4.49 7.95
C THR A 85 -6.07 -3.78 6.75
N HIS A 86 -5.37 -2.80 6.17
CA HIS A 86 -5.85 -2.04 5.02
C HIS A 86 -5.96 -2.86 3.74
N ASP A 87 -5.30 -4.02 3.67
CA ASP A 87 -5.46 -4.95 2.54
C ASP A 87 -6.88 -5.52 2.47
N LEU A 88 -7.52 -5.76 3.63
CA LEU A 88 -8.94 -6.14 3.68
C LEU A 88 -9.85 -5.02 3.18
N HIS A 89 -9.53 -3.77 3.50
CA HIS A 89 -10.28 -2.62 2.99
C HIS A 89 -10.13 -2.51 1.47
N ALA A 90 -8.91 -2.67 0.94
CA ALA A 90 -8.65 -2.67 -0.50
C ALA A 90 -9.40 -3.81 -1.21
N ALA A 91 -9.42 -5.02 -0.64
CA ALA A 91 -10.19 -6.13 -1.16
C ALA A 91 -11.71 -5.84 -1.14
N GLY A 92 -12.20 -5.22 -0.04
CA GLY A 92 -13.60 -4.79 0.07
C GLY A 92 -13.99 -3.74 -0.99
N VAL A 93 -13.12 -2.76 -1.23
CA VAL A 93 -13.31 -1.76 -2.30
C VAL A 93 -13.26 -2.43 -3.66
N GLY A 94 -12.30 -3.32 -3.93
CA GLY A 94 -12.24 -4.09 -5.18
C GLY A 94 -13.54 -4.87 -5.44
N ARG A 95 -14.13 -5.45 -4.40
CA ARG A 95 -15.42 -6.14 -4.50
C ARG A 95 -16.57 -5.17 -4.81
N ALA A 96 -16.60 -4.02 -4.16
CA ALA A 96 -17.57 -2.97 -4.43
C ALA A 96 -17.45 -2.44 -5.88
N MET A 97 -16.22 -2.28 -6.38
CA MET A 97 -15.97 -1.90 -7.77
C MET A 97 -16.62 -2.88 -8.75
N VAL A 98 -16.42 -4.19 -8.54
CA VAL A 98 -17.05 -5.22 -9.38
C VAL A 98 -18.57 -5.13 -9.30
N TYR A 99 -19.11 -5.01 -8.08
CA TYR A 99 -20.55 -4.96 -7.86
C TYR A 99 -21.24 -3.75 -8.54
N TYR A 100 -20.59 -2.59 -8.48
CA TYR A 100 -21.12 -1.35 -9.06
C TYR A 100 -20.65 -1.08 -10.49
N GLY A 101 -19.85 -1.96 -11.09
CA GLY A 101 -19.35 -1.79 -12.46
C GLY A 101 -18.32 -0.64 -12.59
N HIS A 102 -17.60 -0.33 -11.52
CA HIS A 102 -16.52 0.67 -11.52
C HIS A 102 -15.28 0.11 -12.24
N LYS A 103 -14.58 0.97 -13.02
CA LYS A 103 -13.48 0.51 -13.89
C LYS A 103 -12.08 0.64 -13.29
N GLY A 104 -11.93 1.32 -12.16
CA GLY A 104 -10.64 1.51 -11.51
C GLY A 104 -10.09 0.24 -10.86
N VAL A 105 -8.95 0.39 -10.20
CA VAL A 105 -8.32 -0.64 -9.37
C VAL A 105 -8.12 -0.15 -7.94
N ALA A 106 -8.10 -1.07 -6.98
CA ALA A 106 -7.66 -0.77 -5.62
C ALA A 106 -6.17 -1.14 -5.50
N ILE A 107 -5.35 -0.19 -5.10
CA ILE A 107 -3.91 -0.38 -4.89
C ILE A 107 -3.65 -0.29 -3.40
N THR A 108 -3.08 -1.34 -2.82
CA THR A 108 -2.68 -1.36 -1.42
C THR A 108 -1.21 -1.67 -1.31
N SER A 109 -0.52 -1.10 -0.32
CA SER A 109 0.91 -1.28 -0.17
C SER A 109 1.30 -1.52 1.28
N HIS A 110 2.28 -2.38 1.48
CA HIS A 110 2.82 -2.72 2.80
C HIS A 110 4.24 -3.26 2.72
N GLY A 111 4.91 -3.39 3.87
CA GLY A 111 6.20 -4.04 3.96
C GLY A 111 6.08 -5.57 3.94
N GLU A 112 7.18 -6.28 3.67
CA GLU A 112 7.20 -7.74 3.65
C GLU A 112 6.79 -8.37 4.97
N SER A 113 7.06 -7.72 6.09
CA SER A 113 6.69 -8.23 7.42
C SER A 113 5.18 -8.31 7.62
N ALA A 114 4.42 -7.42 6.99
CA ALA A 114 2.96 -7.44 7.04
C ALA A 114 2.38 -8.71 6.41
N THR A 115 3.10 -9.36 5.50
CA THR A 115 2.64 -10.61 4.88
C THR A 115 2.51 -11.78 5.85
N SER A 116 3.04 -11.66 7.07
CA SER A 116 2.85 -12.66 8.14
C SER A 116 1.56 -12.46 8.92
N GLU A 117 0.84 -11.35 8.70
CA GLU A 117 -0.45 -11.10 9.32
C GLU A 117 -1.57 -11.87 8.60
N GLY A 118 -2.49 -12.45 9.37
CA GLY A 118 -3.65 -13.17 8.82
C GLY A 118 -4.50 -12.32 7.88
N PHE A 119 -4.63 -11.04 8.17
CA PHE A 119 -5.36 -10.05 7.36
C PHE A 119 -4.90 -10.02 5.89
N VAL A 120 -3.59 -10.10 5.65
CA VAL A 120 -3.02 -10.10 4.29
C VAL A 120 -3.39 -11.39 3.56
N TYR A 121 -3.26 -12.55 4.22
CA TYR A 121 -3.68 -13.83 3.64
C TYR A 121 -5.17 -13.86 3.30
N GLU A 122 -6.01 -13.36 4.19
CA GLU A 122 -7.46 -13.30 3.99
C GLU A 122 -7.81 -12.36 2.83
N ALA A 123 -7.18 -11.19 2.76
CA ALA A 123 -7.39 -10.22 1.68
C ALA A 123 -6.98 -10.79 0.31
N ILE A 124 -5.78 -11.37 0.21
CA ILE A 124 -5.28 -11.97 -1.03
C ILE A 124 -6.13 -13.18 -1.43
N ASN A 125 -6.52 -14.03 -0.48
CA ASN A 125 -7.40 -15.17 -0.75
C ASN A 125 -8.76 -14.73 -1.28
N GLY A 126 -9.39 -13.76 -0.64
CA GLY A 126 -10.68 -13.19 -1.08
C GLY A 126 -10.58 -12.56 -2.47
N ALA A 127 -9.58 -11.70 -2.67
CA ALA A 127 -9.35 -11.05 -3.96
C ALA A 127 -9.07 -12.05 -5.08
N SER A 128 -8.27 -13.08 -4.80
CA SER A 128 -7.96 -14.15 -5.74
C SER A 128 -9.18 -14.99 -6.08
N THR A 129 -9.99 -15.36 -5.09
CA THR A 129 -11.20 -16.17 -5.27
C THR A 129 -12.22 -15.46 -6.15
N GLU A 130 -12.46 -14.18 -5.91
CA GLU A 130 -13.46 -13.37 -6.60
C GLU A 130 -12.91 -12.62 -7.83
N ARG A 131 -11.60 -12.76 -8.12
CA ARG A 131 -10.91 -12.05 -9.23
C ARG A 131 -11.09 -10.54 -9.15
N LEU A 132 -10.90 -10.00 -7.96
CA LEU A 132 -11.07 -8.57 -7.70
C LEU A 132 -9.96 -7.74 -8.35
N PRO A 133 -10.26 -6.51 -8.80
CA PRO A 133 -9.27 -5.58 -9.34
C PRO A 133 -8.43 -4.96 -8.21
N VAL A 134 -7.57 -5.75 -7.58
CA VAL A 134 -6.71 -5.31 -6.47
C VAL A 134 -5.25 -5.58 -6.81
N ILE A 135 -4.40 -4.60 -6.53
CA ILE A 135 -2.94 -4.70 -6.64
C ILE A 135 -2.35 -4.61 -5.23
N PHE A 136 -1.65 -5.66 -4.81
CA PHE A 136 -0.92 -5.70 -3.56
C PHE A 136 0.56 -5.41 -3.83
N VAL A 137 1.06 -4.27 -3.36
CA VAL A 137 2.46 -3.83 -3.53
C VAL A 137 3.23 -4.18 -2.27
N ILE A 138 4.07 -5.21 -2.34
CA ILE A 138 4.91 -5.65 -1.22
C ILE A 138 6.30 -5.02 -1.36
N GLN A 139 6.65 -4.13 -0.45
CA GLN A 139 7.94 -3.45 -0.41
C GLN A 139 8.89 -4.19 0.53
N ASP A 140 9.72 -5.07 -0.04
CA ASP A 140 10.61 -5.96 0.69
C ASP A 140 11.97 -5.28 0.95
N ASN A 141 12.24 -4.91 2.20
CA ASN A 141 13.53 -4.37 2.65
C ASN A 141 14.37 -5.38 3.44
N GLY A 142 13.87 -6.61 3.62
CA GLY A 142 14.55 -7.69 4.31
C GLY A 142 14.41 -7.70 5.83
N TYR A 143 13.70 -6.74 6.41
CA TYR A 143 13.60 -6.62 7.87
C TYR A 143 12.22 -6.17 8.34
N GLY A 144 11.68 -6.82 9.35
CA GLY A 144 10.56 -6.35 10.15
C GLY A 144 11.06 -5.73 11.45
N ILE A 145 11.21 -4.40 11.50
CA ILE A 145 11.86 -3.67 12.60
C ILE A 145 13.32 -4.15 12.76
N SER A 146 13.59 -5.10 13.65
CA SER A 146 14.90 -5.70 13.91
C SER A 146 14.98 -7.18 13.54
N VAL A 147 13.87 -7.78 13.08
CA VAL A 147 13.80 -9.21 12.73
C VAL A 147 14.16 -9.39 11.26
N PRO A 148 15.20 -10.17 10.94
CA PRO A 148 15.50 -10.52 9.56
C PRO A 148 14.35 -11.29 8.91
N LYS A 149 14.17 -11.09 7.62
CA LYS A 149 13.08 -11.73 6.86
C LYS A 149 13.12 -13.26 6.93
N GLU A 150 14.29 -13.86 6.90
CA GLU A 150 14.48 -15.31 6.99
C GLU A 150 14.00 -15.93 8.31
N ASP A 151 13.92 -15.15 9.37
CA ASP A 151 13.39 -15.60 10.67
C ASP A 151 11.86 -15.47 10.73
N GLN A 152 11.26 -14.78 9.76
CA GLN A 152 9.85 -14.42 9.74
C GLN A 152 9.05 -15.18 8.70
N THR A 153 9.62 -15.48 7.53
CA THR A 153 8.89 -16.05 6.40
C THR A 153 9.63 -17.24 5.78
N ALA A 154 8.86 -18.25 5.36
CA ALA A 154 9.41 -19.48 4.80
C ALA A 154 10.10 -19.29 3.45
N ASN A 155 9.58 -18.39 2.61
CA ASN A 155 10.13 -18.15 1.27
C ASN A 155 11.02 -16.92 1.25
N ARG A 156 12.19 -17.06 0.61
CA ARG A 156 13.14 -15.96 0.43
C ARG A 156 12.52 -14.77 -0.33
N LYS A 157 11.68 -15.05 -1.31
CA LYS A 157 10.84 -14.05 -1.99
C LYS A 157 9.44 -14.13 -1.37
N VAL A 158 9.07 -13.14 -0.60
CA VAL A 158 7.86 -13.16 0.22
C VAL A 158 6.59 -13.41 -0.60
N ALA A 159 6.48 -12.81 -1.78
CA ALA A 159 5.33 -13.00 -2.66
C ALA A 159 5.14 -14.47 -3.10
N ASP A 160 6.20 -15.27 -3.12
CA ASP A 160 6.12 -16.69 -3.49
C ASP A 160 5.32 -17.54 -2.47
N ASN A 161 5.09 -17.02 -1.26
CA ASN A 161 4.17 -17.65 -0.29
C ASN A 161 2.75 -17.75 -0.83
N PHE A 162 2.39 -16.91 -1.78
CA PHE A 162 1.05 -16.84 -2.38
C PHE A 162 0.97 -17.54 -3.76
N SER A 163 2.02 -18.20 -4.22
CA SER A 163 2.09 -18.80 -5.55
C SER A 163 1.05 -19.89 -5.81
N GLY A 164 0.48 -20.49 -4.77
CA GLY A 164 -0.58 -21.47 -4.87
C GLY A 164 -2.00 -20.89 -5.07
N PHE A 165 -2.18 -19.59 -4.94
CA PHE A 165 -3.49 -18.97 -5.12
C PHE A 165 -3.87 -18.87 -6.61
N LYS A 166 -5.08 -19.31 -6.95
CA LYS A 166 -5.61 -19.20 -8.31
C LYS A 166 -5.93 -17.74 -8.64
N ASN A 167 -5.86 -17.39 -9.92
CA ASN A 167 -6.17 -16.05 -10.41
C ASN A 167 -5.29 -14.92 -9.83
N LEU A 168 -4.20 -15.25 -9.17
CA LEU A 168 -3.20 -14.32 -8.68
C LEU A 168 -2.01 -14.30 -9.65
N LYS A 169 -1.63 -13.11 -10.10
CA LYS A 169 -0.38 -12.91 -10.86
C LYS A 169 0.66 -12.32 -9.93
N ILE A 170 1.79 -13.01 -9.78
CA ILE A 170 2.94 -12.51 -9.02
C ILE A 170 3.92 -11.88 -10.01
N ILE A 171 4.37 -10.67 -9.70
CA ILE A 171 5.38 -9.93 -10.46
C ILE A 171 6.49 -9.56 -9.48
N HIS A 172 7.73 -9.86 -9.84
CA HIS A 172 8.92 -9.40 -9.10
C HIS A 172 9.57 -8.30 -9.92
N CYS A 173 9.82 -7.16 -9.30
CA CYS A 173 10.50 -6.03 -9.91
C CYS A 173 11.63 -5.51 -9.01
N ASN A 174 12.52 -4.74 -9.59
CA ASN A 174 13.53 -3.99 -8.86
C ASN A 174 12.93 -2.66 -8.39
N GLY A 175 12.44 -2.60 -7.17
CA GLY A 175 11.81 -1.41 -6.61
C GLY A 175 12.66 -0.13 -6.57
N LYS A 176 13.94 -0.19 -6.99
CA LYS A 176 14.82 0.97 -7.17
C LYS A 176 14.76 1.55 -8.58
N ASP A 177 14.21 0.80 -9.53
CA ASP A 177 14.12 1.18 -10.94
C ASP A 177 12.65 1.42 -11.32
N VAL A 178 12.34 2.65 -11.68
CA VAL A 178 10.97 3.05 -12.07
C VAL A 178 10.49 2.38 -13.36
N PHE A 179 11.41 2.02 -14.25
CA PHE A 179 11.07 1.38 -15.53
C PHE A 179 10.91 -0.14 -15.42
N ASP A 180 11.48 -0.74 -14.35
CA ASP A 180 11.28 -2.16 -14.04
C ASP A 180 10.05 -2.36 -13.12
N SER A 181 9.63 -1.29 -12.46
CA SER A 181 8.50 -1.27 -11.53
C SER A 181 7.21 -0.90 -12.22
#